data_24ec6831f5e58786a7fdb0fe010f6dc7
#
_entry.id   24ec6831f5e58786a7fdb0fe010f6dc7
#
_cell.length_a   1.000
_cell.length_b   1.000
_cell.length_c   1.000
_cell.angle_alpha   90.00
_cell.angle_beta   90.00
_cell.angle_gamma   90.00
#
_symmetry.space_group_name_H-M   'P 1'
#
loop_
_entity.id
_entity.type
_entity.pdbx_description
1 polymer ?
#
loop_
_entity_poly.entity_id
_entity_poly.type
_entity_poly.pdbx_seq_one_letter_code
_entity_poly.pdbx_strand_id
1 'polypeptide(L)'
;EAIGKTRDEIRAAAERLVNRISSQELALFDVYQQMLGEAALSEEVEKRIREGQWAPGALADVVRRHVQYLERVDDDYLRERAADIRDLGRRVLAHLQEDTPSTPETYPDSAILVGDEISVAMLGEVPRDKLKGLVSVRGSSTSHVAIVARAMGIPTVLGMVDLPLPRLSGAPVVLDG
;
A
#
# COMPACT_ATOMS: atom_id res chain seq x y z
N GLU A 1 10.69 8.36 14.27
CA GLU A 1 11.24 6.97 14.15
C GLU A 1 10.33 6.09 13.27
N ALA A 2 9.04 5.88 13.59
CA ALA A 2 8.13 5.04 12.79
C ALA A 2 8.04 5.46 11.30
N ILE A 3 7.87 6.75 11.03
CA ILE A 3 7.87 7.30 9.67
C ILE A 3 9.19 6.99 8.94
N GLY A 4 10.33 7.06 9.63
CA GLY A 4 11.64 6.72 9.05
C GLY A 4 11.70 5.27 8.61
N LYS A 5 11.26 4.33 9.45
CA LYS A 5 11.18 2.90 9.11
C LYS A 5 10.27 2.65 7.91
N THR A 6 9.09 3.27 7.87
CA THR A 6 8.16 3.17 6.72
C THR A 6 8.81 3.71 5.44
N ARG A 7 9.57 4.81 5.50
CA ARG A 7 10.29 5.35 4.34
C ARG A 7 11.35 4.39 3.82
N ASP A 8 12.07 3.71 4.71
CA ASP A 8 13.07 2.72 4.33
C ASP A 8 12.43 1.49 3.68
N GLU A 9 11.29 1.02 4.17
CA GLU A 9 10.50 -0.05 3.52
C GLU A 9 10.04 0.33 2.12
N ILE A 10 9.48 1.52 1.95
CA ILE A 10 9.03 2.04 0.64
C ILE A 10 10.21 2.14 -0.33
N ARG A 11 11.37 2.59 0.13
CA ARG A 11 12.60 2.63 -0.68
C ARG A 11 13.03 1.25 -1.12
N ALA A 12 13.07 0.29 -0.19
CA ALA A 12 13.43 -1.09 -0.50
C ALA A 12 12.46 -1.74 -1.50
N ALA A 13 11.17 -1.43 -1.40
CA ALA A 13 10.17 -1.88 -2.38
C ALA A 13 10.43 -1.30 -3.78
N ALA A 14 10.73 0.01 -3.87
CA ALA A 14 11.09 0.66 -5.13
C ALA A 14 12.34 0.05 -5.77
N GLU A 15 13.39 -0.20 -5.00
CA GLU A 15 14.64 -0.79 -5.48
C GLU A 15 14.42 -2.18 -6.10
N ARG A 16 13.51 -2.98 -5.54
CA ARG A 16 13.15 -4.30 -6.10
C ARG A 16 12.42 -4.19 -7.44
N LEU A 17 11.79 -3.07 -7.73
CA LEU A 17 10.99 -2.85 -8.94
C LEU A 17 11.75 -2.06 -10.03
N VAL A 18 12.89 -1.47 -9.73
CA VAL A 18 13.66 -0.53 -10.60
C VAL A 18 13.87 -1.02 -12.04
N ASN A 19 14.08 -2.31 -12.24
CA ASN A 19 14.32 -2.89 -13.57
C ASN A 19 13.08 -3.60 -14.14
N ARG A 20 11.89 -3.35 -13.60
CA ARG A 20 10.69 -4.14 -13.88
C ARG A 20 9.48 -3.29 -14.29
N ILE A 21 9.54 -2.03 -13.96
CA ILE A 21 8.50 -1.04 -14.26
C ILE A 21 9.14 0.20 -14.88
N SER A 22 8.33 1.02 -15.52
CA SER A 22 8.82 2.25 -16.15
C SER A 22 9.26 3.29 -15.12
N SER A 23 10.05 4.27 -15.55
CA SER A 23 10.44 5.41 -14.71
C SER A 23 9.23 6.22 -14.21
N GLN A 24 8.16 6.25 -14.98
CA GLN A 24 6.92 6.94 -14.59
C GLN A 24 6.22 6.21 -13.44
N GLU A 25 6.21 4.88 -13.45
CA GLU A 25 5.66 4.08 -12.37
C GLU A 25 6.55 4.11 -11.12
N LEU A 26 7.88 4.17 -11.29
CA LEU A 26 8.82 4.37 -10.19
C LEU A 26 8.64 5.73 -9.49
N ALA A 27 8.26 6.76 -10.23
CA ALA A 27 8.01 8.09 -9.66
C ALA A 27 6.90 8.10 -8.59
N LEU A 28 6.01 7.09 -8.57
CA LEU A 28 5.03 6.93 -7.49
C LEU A 28 5.69 6.73 -6.12
N PHE A 29 6.80 6.00 -6.08
CA PHE A 29 7.53 5.77 -4.84
C PHE A 29 8.19 7.05 -4.33
N ASP A 30 8.64 7.94 -5.22
CA ASP A 30 9.14 9.26 -4.85
C ASP A 30 8.03 10.11 -4.22
N VAL A 31 6.82 10.03 -4.77
CA VAL A 31 5.65 10.69 -4.19
C VAL A 31 5.33 10.14 -2.80
N TYR A 32 5.39 8.82 -2.59
CA TYR A 32 5.19 8.22 -1.27
C TYR A 32 6.27 8.68 -0.28
N GLN A 33 7.53 8.77 -0.71
CA GLN A 33 8.62 9.32 0.09
C GLN A 33 8.36 10.77 0.49
N GLN A 34 7.86 11.59 -0.45
CA GLN A 34 7.48 12.97 -0.17
C GLN A 34 6.32 13.04 0.82
N MET A 35 5.24 12.28 0.60
CA MET A 35 4.07 12.26 1.50
C MET A 35 4.46 11.91 2.94
N LEU A 36 5.43 11.01 3.13
CA LEU A 36 5.95 10.64 4.45
C LEU A 36 6.98 11.64 5.00
N GLY A 37 7.63 12.42 4.12
CA GLY A 37 8.70 13.35 4.48
C GLY A 37 8.26 14.80 4.64
N GLU A 38 7.13 15.18 4.06
CA GLU A 38 6.64 16.54 4.06
C GLU A 38 5.84 16.90 5.31
N ALA A 39 5.92 18.17 5.62
CA ALA A 39 5.26 18.88 6.67
C ALA A 39 3.77 18.57 6.86
N ALA A 40 3.05 18.26 5.78
CA ALA A 40 1.59 18.16 5.83
C ALA A 40 1.07 17.01 6.70
N LEU A 41 1.63 15.81 6.56
CA LEU A 41 1.17 14.64 7.33
C LEU A 41 1.92 14.52 8.66
N SER A 42 3.25 14.61 8.62
CA SER A 42 4.12 14.44 9.78
C SER A 42 3.97 15.58 10.79
N GLU A 43 3.97 16.83 10.33
CA GLU A 43 3.84 18.00 11.22
C GLU A 43 2.47 18.06 11.90
N GLU A 44 1.41 17.70 11.18
CA GLU A 44 0.08 17.68 11.78
C GLU A 44 -0.04 16.58 12.84
N VAL A 45 0.49 15.40 12.59
CA VAL A 45 0.54 14.30 13.57
C VAL A 45 1.38 14.71 14.78
N GLU A 46 2.60 15.25 14.55
CA GLU A 46 3.47 15.70 15.63
C GLU A 46 2.85 16.82 16.47
N LYS A 47 2.19 17.79 15.81
CA LYS A 47 1.48 18.88 16.52
C LYS A 47 0.45 18.31 17.47
N ARG A 48 -0.38 17.36 17.04
CA ARG A 48 -1.41 16.72 17.86
C ARG A 48 -0.81 15.95 19.04
N ILE A 49 0.32 15.27 18.79
CA ILE A 49 1.04 14.56 19.87
C ILE A 49 1.57 15.55 20.91
N ARG A 50 2.13 16.68 20.48
CA ARG A 50 2.57 17.74 21.39
C ARG A 50 1.42 18.37 22.18
N GLU A 51 0.21 18.38 21.62
CA GLU A 51 -1.01 18.82 22.27
C GLU A 51 -1.59 17.75 23.21
N GLY A 52 -0.94 16.59 23.36
CA GLY A 52 -1.28 15.53 24.31
C GLY A 52 -2.10 14.38 23.71
N GLN A 53 -2.32 14.37 22.41
CA GLN A 53 -3.01 13.25 21.79
C GLN A 53 -2.09 12.01 21.70
N TRP A 54 -2.64 10.82 21.96
CA TRP A 54 -1.93 9.56 21.79
C TRP A 54 -1.50 9.34 20.33
N ALA A 55 -0.23 9.01 20.10
CA ALA A 55 0.39 9.00 18.76
C ALA A 55 -0.35 8.16 17.70
N PRO A 56 -0.75 6.91 17.95
CA PRO A 56 -1.55 6.14 17.00
C PRO A 56 -2.91 6.77 16.68
N GLY A 57 -3.57 7.37 17.68
CA GLY A 57 -4.83 8.09 17.50
C GLY A 57 -4.65 9.35 16.66
N ALA A 58 -3.60 10.14 16.91
CA ALA A 58 -3.27 11.32 16.13
C ALA A 58 -3.02 10.97 14.65
N LEU A 59 -2.25 9.91 14.39
CA LEU A 59 -2.00 9.40 13.05
C LEU A 59 -3.29 8.97 12.36
N ALA A 60 -4.10 8.14 13.02
CA ALA A 60 -5.35 7.64 12.46
C ALA A 60 -6.33 8.77 12.09
N ASP A 61 -6.41 9.82 12.91
CA ASP A 61 -7.27 10.98 12.67
C ASP A 61 -6.78 11.84 11.48
N VAL A 62 -5.47 12.04 11.36
CA VAL A 62 -4.89 12.79 10.26
C VAL A 62 -5.07 12.02 8.94
N VAL A 63 -4.72 10.74 8.90
CA VAL A 63 -4.91 9.87 7.73
C VAL A 63 -6.37 9.87 7.29
N ARG A 64 -7.30 9.66 8.22
CA ARG A 64 -8.74 9.65 7.92
C ARG A 64 -9.21 10.94 7.28
N ARG A 65 -8.77 12.09 7.76
CA ARG A 65 -9.14 13.40 7.18
C ARG A 65 -8.61 13.57 5.77
N HIS A 66 -7.35 13.23 5.54
CA HIS A 66 -6.76 13.32 4.20
C HIS A 66 -7.48 12.38 3.22
N VAL A 67 -7.75 11.15 3.62
CA VAL A 67 -8.53 10.18 2.83
C VAL A 67 -9.91 10.72 2.49
N GLN A 68 -10.66 11.19 3.50
CA GLN A 68 -12.00 11.74 3.29
C GLN A 68 -12.00 12.98 2.39
N TYR A 69 -10.97 13.80 2.46
CA TYR A 69 -10.83 14.95 1.56
C TYR A 69 -10.66 14.48 0.11
N LEU A 70 -9.74 13.55 -0.15
CA LEU A 70 -9.48 13.03 -1.49
C LEU A 70 -10.67 12.27 -2.08
N GLU A 71 -11.41 11.52 -1.26
CA GLU A 71 -12.60 10.79 -1.70
C GLU A 71 -13.77 11.70 -2.11
N ARG A 72 -13.79 12.94 -1.63
CA ARG A 72 -14.82 13.94 -1.98
C ARG A 72 -14.50 14.74 -3.23
N VAL A 73 -13.27 14.70 -3.69
CA VAL A 73 -12.86 15.42 -4.91
C VAL A 73 -13.41 14.67 -6.13
N ASP A 74 -14.00 15.42 -7.06
CA ASP A 74 -14.49 14.86 -8.33
C ASP A 74 -13.34 14.71 -9.34
N ASP A 75 -12.36 13.88 -8.97
CA ASP A 75 -11.18 13.55 -9.74
C ASP A 75 -10.76 12.12 -9.41
N ASP A 76 -10.82 11.22 -10.39
CA ASP A 76 -10.51 9.81 -10.22
C ASP A 76 -9.08 9.57 -9.77
N TYR A 77 -8.13 10.34 -10.29
CA TYR A 77 -6.71 10.24 -9.92
C TYR A 77 -6.49 10.59 -8.44
N LEU A 78 -7.14 11.65 -7.95
CA LEU A 78 -7.04 12.03 -6.54
C LEU A 78 -7.76 11.03 -5.62
N ARG A 79 -8.87 10.46 -6.06
CA ARG A 79 -9.57 9.39 -5.31
C ARG A 79 -8.71 8.12 -5.16
N GLU A 80 -7.96 7.75 -6.20
CA GLU A 80 -7.04 6.61 -6.13
C GLU A 80 -5.90 6.83 -5.12
N ARG A 81 -5.47 8.09 -4.93
CA ARG A 81 -4.48 8.46 -3.92
C ARG A 81 -4.95 8.23 -2.48
N ALA A 82 -6.25 8.16 -2.24
CA ALA A 82 -6.78 7.84 -0.92
C ALA A 82 -6.34 6.44 -0.44
N ALA A 83 -6.27 5.47 -1.35
CA ALA A 83 -5.77 4.13 -1.06
C ALA A 83 -4.29 4.14 -0.63
N ASP A 84 -3.46 4.90 -1.34
CA ASP A 84 -2.04 5.06 -1.03
C ASP A 84 -1.83 5.66 0.37
N ILE A 85 -2.58 6.72 0.70
CA ILE A 85 -2.51 7.36 2.03
C ILE A 85 -2.94 6.39 3.14
N ARG A 86 -3.97 5.57 2.91
CA ARG A 86 -4.38 4.54 3.88
C ARG A 86 -3.28 3.52 4.11
N ASP A 87 -2.64 3.06 3.05
CA ASP A 87 -1.55 2.09 3.16
C ASP A 87 -0.36 2.66 3.91
N LEU A 88 0.10 3.86 3.55
CA LEU A 88 1.17 4.55 4.26
C LEU A 88 0.82 4.75 5.75
N GLY A 89 -0.42 5.15 6.05
CA GLY A 89 -0.90 5.29 7.41
C GLY A 89 -0.88 3.99 8.20
N ARG A 90 -1.29 2.87 7.60
CA ARG A 90 -1.25 1.54 8.21
C ARG A 90 0.19 1.10 8.52
N ARG A 91 1.14 1.34 7.63
CA ARG A 91 2.55 1.02 7.82
C ARG A 91 3.16 1.80 8.97
N VAL A 92 2.95 3.11 9.00
CA VAL A 92 3.42 3.94 10.11
C VAL A 92 2.77 3.51 11.43
N LEU A 93 1.48 3.14 11.42
CA LEU A 93 0.77 2.66 12.60
C LEU A 93 1.35 1.35 13.12
N ALA A 94 1.66 0.40 12.24
CA ALA A 94 2.30 -0.86 12.60
C ALA A 94 3.64 -0.62 13.33
N HIS A 95 4.47 0.28 12.81
CA HIS A 95 5.72 0.66 13.48
C HIS A 95 5.54 1.43 14.80
N LEU A 96 4.42 2.14 14.97
CA LEU A 96 4.10 2.81 16.25
C LEU A 96 3.65 1.86 17.33
N GLN A 97 3.03 0.74 16.94
CA GLN A 97 2.50 -0.27 17.86
C GLN A 97 3.49 -1.42 18.11
N GLU A 98 4.69 -1.35 17.49
CA GLU A 98 5.66 -2.45 17.45
C GLU A 98 5.09 -3.75 16.84
N ASP A 99 3.85 -3.70 16.37
CA ASP A 99 3.24 -4.71 15.53
C ASP A 99 3.83 -4.62 14.12
N THR A 100 5.10 -4.96 13.98
CA THR A 100 5.67 -5.15 12.65
C THR A 100 4.86 -6.30 12.03
N PRO A 101 4.08 -6.05 10.95
CA PRO A 101 3.53 -7.16 10.20
C PRO A 101 4.74 -7.98 9.78
N SER A 102 4.87 -9.17 10.32
CA SER A 102 5.90 -10.08 9.88
C SER A 102 5.59 -10.37 8.42
N THR A 103 6.30 -9.69 7.52
CA THR A 103 6.43 -10.19 6.15
C THR A 103 6.82 -11.64 6.31
N PRO A 104 6.07 -12.60 5.79
CA PRO A 104 6.44 -14.00 5.99
C PRO A 104 7.87 -14.15 5.51
N GLU A 105 8.75 -14.70 6.36
CA GLU A 105 10.15 -14.92 6.02
C GLU A 105 10.28 -15.76 4.75
N THR A 106 9.23 -16.51 4.42
CA THR A 106 9.18 -17.38 3.25
C THR A 106 7.84 -17.26 2.54
N TYR A 107 7.89 -16.86 1.26
CA TYR A 107 6.75 -16.94 0.35
C TYR A 107 6.73 -18.31 -0.35
N PRO A 108 5.57 -18.92 -0.63
CA PRO A 108 5.47 -20.09 -1.47
C PRO A 108 5.99 -19.79 -2.88
N ASP A 109 6.46 -20.80 -3.61
CA ASP A 109 7.03 -20.65 -4.97
C ASP A 109 6.00 -20.11 -6.00
N SER A 110 4.74 -20.23 -5.68
CA SER A 110 3.63 -19.64 -6.44
C SER A 110 2.68 -18.97 -5.47
N ALA A 111 2.75 -17.64 -5.36
CA ALA A 111 1.92 -16.84 -4.47
C ALA A 111 0.95 -15.98 -5.26
N ILE A 112 -0.30 -15.93 -4.82
CA ILE A 112 -1.28 -14.94 -5.24
C ILE A 112 -1.49 -13.98 -4.07
N LEU A 113 -1.21 -12.70 -4.30
CA LEU A 113 -1.45 -11.67 -3.30
C LEU A 113 -2.94 -11.33 -3.27
N VAL A 114 -3.55 -11.47 -2.10
CA VAL A 114 -5.00 -11.26 -1.93
C VAL A 114 -5.24 -10.27 -0.81
N GLY A 115 -6.09 -9.27 -1.05
CA GLY A 115 -6.37 -8.25 -0.05
C GLY A 115 -7.66 -7.47 -0.29
N ASP A 116 -8.12 -6.73 0.73
CA ASP A 116 -9.23 -5.79 0.58
C ASP A 116 -8.82 -4.63 -0.35
N GLU A 117 -7.67 -4.07 -0.11
CA GLU A 117 -7.06 -3.00 -0.90
C GLU A 117 -5.56 -3.24 -0.98
N ILE A 118 -5.02 -3.27 -2.18
CA ILE A 118 -3.60 -3.56 -2.42
C ILE A 118 -2.93 -2.31 -3.00
N SER A 119 -1.81 -1.93 -2.41
CA SER A 119 -0.98 -0.81 -2.87
C SER A 119 0.18 -1.29 -3.75
N VAL A 120 0.76 -0.36 -4.50
CA VAL A 120 1.98 -0.63 -5.29
C VAL A 120 3.15 -1.05 -4.41
N ALA A 121 3.25 -0.50 -3.20
CA ALA A 121 4.29 -0.87 -2.25
C ALA A 121 4.21 -2.34 -1.84
N MET A 122 3.00 -2.87 -1.61
CA MET A 122 2.78 -4.29 -1.29
C MET A 122 3.24 -5.22 -2.42
N LEU A 123 3.13 -4.81 -3.69
CA LEU A 123 3.69 -5.58 -4.80
C LEU A 123 5.21 -5.70 -4.72
N GLY A 124 5.90 -4.67 -4.26
CA GLY A 124 7.34 -4.65 -4.08
C GLY A 124 7.85 -5.52 -2.92
N GLU A 125 6.98 -5.91 -1.99
CA GLU A 125 7.34 -6.78 -0.87
C GLU A 125 7.46 -8.24 -1.26
N VAL A 126 6.64 -8.69 -2.22
CA VAL A 126 6.64 -10.09 -2.67
C VAL A 126 7.73 -10.30 -3.71
N PRO A 127 8.62 -11.31 -3.56
CA PRO A 127 9.59 -11.66 -4.58
C PRO A 127 8.91 -11.94 -5.93
N ARG A 128 9.41 -11.31 -7.00
CA ARG A 128 8.75 -11.33 -8.31
C ARG A 128 8.60 -12.73 -8.90
N ASP A 129 9.60 -13.58 -8.71
CA ASP A 129 9.59 -14.96 -9.17
C ASP A 129 8.48 -15.78 -8.51
N LYS A 130 8.08 -15.40 -7.31
CA LYS A 130 7.03 -16.06 -6.52
C LYS A 130 5.64 -15.46 -6.74
N LEU A 131 5.52 -14.17 -7.07
CA LEU A 131 4.23 -13.52 -7.29
C LEU A 131 3.63 -13.93 -8.65
N LYS A 132 2.54 -14.70 -8.63
CA LYS A 132 1.87 -15.26 -9.81
C LYS A 132 0.51 -14.64 -10.09
N GLY A 133 -0.03 -13.86 -9.15
CA GLY A 133 -1.32 -13.21 -9.34
C GLY A 133 -1.65 -12.21 -8.25
N LEU A 134 -2.65 -11.38 -8.52
CA LEU A 134 -3.16 -10.37 -7.60
C LEU A 134 -4.67 -10.34 -7.62
N VAL A 135 -5.28 -10.34 -6.43
CA VAL A 135 -6.74 -10.22 -6.26
C VAL A 135 -7.05 -9.18 -5.20
N SER A 136 -7.88 -8.20 -5.53
CA SER A 136 -8.31 -7.17 -4.57
C SER A 136 -9.81 -6.96 -4.60
N VAL A 137 -10.40 -6.78 -3.41
CA VAL A 137 -11.82 -6.41 -3.27
C VAL A 137 -12.05 -5.01 -3.82
N ARG A 138 -11.14 -4.08 -3.55
CA ARG A 138 -11.20 -2.70 -4.03
C ARG A 138 -10.22 -2.47 -5.17
N GLY A 139 -10.42 -1.37 -5.86
CA GLY A 139 -9.59 -0.94 -6.97
C GLY A 139 -10.28 -1.06 -8.32
N SER A 140 -9.70 -0.43 -9.30
CA SER A 140 -10.15 -0.40 -10.68
C SER A 140 -9.05 -0.84 -11.64
N SER A 141 -9.41 -1.13 -12.88
CA SER A 141 -8.43 -1.45 -13.94
C SER A 141 -7.50 -0.28 -14.30
N THR A 142 -7.83 0.92 -13.85
CA THR A 142 -7.05 2.17 -14.05
C THR A 142 -6.20 2.52 -12.83
N SER A 143 -6.35 1.82 -11.71
CA SER A 143 -5.57 2.09 -10.49
C SER A 143 -4.07 1.88 -10.70
N HIS A 144 -3.25 2.57 -9.91
CA HIS A 144 -1.79 2.45 -9.98
C HIS A 144 -1.32 0.99 -9.81
N VAL A 145 -1.94 0.25 -8.91
CA VAL A 145 -1.61 -1.17 -8.72
C VAL A 145 -1.92 -2.01 -9.96
N ALA A 146 -3.02 -1.72 -10.65
CA ALA A 146 -3.38 -2.41 -11.89
C ALA A 146 -2.38 -2.12 -13.01
N ILE A 147 -1.94 -0.86 -13.14
CA ILE A 147 -0.97 -0.44 -14.13
C ILE A 147 0.37 -1.14 -13.89
N VAL A 148 0.88 -1.10 -12.66
CA VAL A 148 2.14 -1.74 -12.28
C VAL A 148 2.08 -3.27 -12.43
N ALA A 149 1.01 -3.91 -11.96
CA ALA A 149 0.83 -5.36 -12.10
C ALA A 149 0.81 -5.79 -13.58
N ARG A 150 0.15 -5.01 -14.44
CA ARG A 150 0.13 -5.24 -15.89
C ARG A 150 1.52 -5.09 -16.50
N ALA A 151 2.26 -4.04 -16.15
CA ALA A 151 3.64 -3.84 -16.60
C ALA A 151 4.56 -5.00 -16.16
N MET A 152 4.29 -5.59 -15.00
CA MET A 152 4.99 -6.78 -14.50
C MET A 152 4.49 -8.09 -15.12
N GLY A 153 3.45 -8.08 -15.95
CA GLY A 153 2.85 -9.29 -16.52
C GLY A 153 2.21 -10.21 -15.46
N ILE A 154 1.60 -9.63 -14.43
CA ILE A 154 0.94 -10.35 -13.35
C ILE A 154 -0.57 -10.39 -13.62
N PRO A 155 -1.21 -11.56 -13.75
CA PRO A 155 -2.66 -11.69 -13.80
C PRO A 155 -3.31 -11.00 -12.60
N THR A 156 -4.32 -10.16 -12.87
CA THR A 156 -4.89 -9.27 -11.84
C THR A 156 -6.40 -9.22 -11.93
N VAL A 157 -7.07 -9.46 -10.81
CA VAL A 157 -8.52 -9.28 -10.65
C VAL A 157 -8.78 -8.25 -9.55
N LEU A 158 -9.50 -7.18 -9.89
CA LEU A 158 -9.83 -6.08 -8.99
C LEU A 158 -11.35 -5.86 -8.94
N GLY A 159 -11.83 -5.30 -7.84
CA GLY A 159 -13.26 -5.04 -7.64
C GLY A 159 -14.06 -6.31 -7.33
N MET A 160 -13.42 -7.33 -6.78
CA MET A 160 -14.07 -8.61 -6.47
C MET A 160 -14.84 -8.52 -5.16
N VAL A 161 -16.13 -8.23 -5.26
CA VAL A 161 -17.05 -8.18 -4.12
C VAL A 161 -17.20 -9.58 -3.49
N ASP A 162 -17.35 -9.63 -2.16
CA ASP A 162 -17.59 -10.86 -1.38
C ASP A 162 -16.44 -11.88 -1.35
N LEU A 163 -15.20 -11.42 -1.50
CA LEU A 163 -14.03 -12.27 -1.36
C LEU A 163 -13.85 -12.75 0.10
N PRO A 164 -13.85 -14.05 0.39
CA PRO A 164 -13.72 -14.58 1.75
C PRO A 164 -12.26 -14.55 2.22
N LEU A 165 -11.66 -13.36 2.35
CA LEU A 165 -10.25 -13.14 2.65
C LEU A 165 -9.68 -14.04 3.75
N PRO A 166 -10.36 -14.23 4.92
CA PRO A 166 -9.81 -15.06 5.99
C PRO A 166 -9.64 -16.54 5.61
N ARG A 167 -10.37 -17.02 4.60
CA ARG A 167 -10.34 -18.42 4.14
C ARG A 167 -9.32 -18.66 3.03
N LEU A 168 -8.81 -17.60 2.42
CA LEU A 168 -7.89 -17.69 1.28
C LEU A 168 -6.42 -17.74 1.70
N SER A 169 -6.11 -17.36 2.93
CA SER A 169 -4.72 -17.40 3.42
C SER A 169 -4.22 -18.85 3.46
N GLY A 170 -3.17 -19.12 2.67
CA GLY A 170 -2.58 -20.44 2.54
C GLY A 170 -3.40 -21.47 1.72
N ALA A 171 -4.56 -21.08 1.19
CA ALA A 171 -5.37 -21.96 0.35
C ALA A 171 -4.84 -22.04 -1.09
N PRO A 172 -4.92 -23.19 -1.76
CA PRO A 172 -4.68 -23.29 -3.18
C PRO A 172 -5.80 -22.60 -3.96
N VAL A 173 -5.44 -21.66 -4.83
CA VAL A 173 -6.38 -20.91 -5.66
C VAL A 173 -5.92 -20.87 -7.11
N VAL A 174 -6.86 -20.75 -8.03
CA VAL A 174 -6.60 -20.53 -9.46
C VAL A 174 -7.09 -19.15 -9.82
N LEU A 175 -6.26 -18.38 -10.49
CA LEU A 175 -6.57 -17.05 -10.98
C LEU A 175 -6.45 -17.06 -12.50
N ASP A 176 -7.56 -16.71 -13.16
CA ASP A 176 -7.65 -16.45 -14.60
C ASP A 176 -8.13 -15.00 -14.76
N GLY A 177 -7.27 -14.13 -15.29
CA GLY A 177 -7.51 -12.69 -15.39
C GLY A 177 -7.01 -12.09 -16.69
#